data_f11b5b730977a327d10ebab93c36c5b7
#
_entry.id   f11b5b730977a327d10ebab93c36c5b7
#
_cell.length_a   1.000
_cell.length_b   1.000
_cell.length_c   1.000
_cell.angle_alpha   90.00
_cell.angle_beta   90.00
_cell.angle_gamma   90.00
#
_symmetry.space_group_name_H-M   'P 1'
#
loop_
_entity.id
_entity.type
_entity.pdbx_description
1 polymer ?
#
loop_
_entity_poly.entity_id
_entity_poly.type
_entity_poly.pdbx_seq_one_letter_code
_entity_poly.pdbx_strand_id
1 'polypeptide(L)'
;MPMQTLDLQPLADKLAAVLTVLVPLLTAFAGWAVAQVGKSRKADKALTEGVKSLLRGQIIDLGLHYIADGEIPPYGLDTLENYYTAYVDLGDGDRSTHDIMDRCRRLHIRSGWE
;
A
#
# COMPACT_ATOMS: atom_id res chain seq x y z
N MET A 1 -53.91 -31.61 -17.24
CA MET A 1 -54.33 -31.36 -15.85
C MET A 1 -54.32 -29.86 -15.56
N PRO A 2 -55.48 -29.31 -15.30
CA PRO A 2 -55.48 -27.85 -15.01
C PRO A 2 -54.69 -27.46 -13.75
N MET A 3 -54.55 -28.36 -12.81
CA MET A 3 -53.82 -28.10 -11.58
C MET A 3 -52.31 -27.87 -11.79
N GLN A 4 -51.70 -28.53 -12.74
CA GLN A 4 -50.29 -28.36 -13.03
C GLN A 4 -50.01 -26.96 -13.58
N THR A 5 -50.88 -26.46 -14.43
CA THR A 5 -50.76 -25.10 -14.98
C THR A 5 -50.93 -24.04 -13.90
N LEU A 6 -51.83 -24.26 -12.95
CA LEU A 6 -52.04 -23.35 -11.82
C LEU A 6 -50.86 -23.34 -10.87
N ASP A 7 -50.18 -24.47 -10.66
CA ASP A 7 -49.03 -24.58 -9.78
C ASP A 7 -47.81 -23.85 -10.35
N LEU A 8 -47.67 -23.80 -11.67
CA LEU A 8 -46.55 -23.09 -12.31
C LEU A 8 -46.70 -21.59 -12.33
N GLN A 9 -47.96 -21.10 -12.40
CA GLN A 9 -48.21 -19.68 -12.49
C GLN A 9 -47.77 -18.92 -11.21
N PRO A 10 -48.14 -19.35 -10.00
CA PRO A 10 -47.65 -18.71 -8.79
C PRO A 10 -46.13 -18.75 -8.63
N LEU A 11 -45.49 -19.82 -9.08
CA LEU A 11 -44.05 -19.96 -9.02
C LEU A 11 -43.35 -18.96 -9.95
N ALA A 12 -43.88 -18.83 -11.17
CA ALA A 12 -43.36 -17.85 -12.14
C ALA A 12 -43.51 -16.43 -11.63
N ASP A 13 -44.63 -16.09 -11.01
CA ASP A 13 -44.90 -14.78 -10.42
C ASP A 13 -43.90 -14.49 -9.28
N LYS A 14 -43.64 -15.47 -8.42
CA LYS A 14 -42.69 -15.34 -7.33
C LYS A 14 -41.29 -15.12 -7.84
N LEU A 15 -40.88 -15.86 -8.86
CA LEU A 15 -39.56 -15.69 -9.50
C LEU A 15 -39.42 -14.30 -10.11
N ALA A 16 -40.43 -13.83 -10.79
CA ALA A 16 -40.42 -12.49 -11.39
C ALA A 16 -40.31 -11.42 -10.30
N ALA A 17 -41.04 -11.55 -9.21
CA ALA A 17 -40.96 -10.63 -8.07
C ALA A 17 -39.59 -10.62 -7.44
N VAL A 18 -38.97 -11.79 -7.20
CA VAL A 18 -37.64 -11.90 -6.66
C VAL A 18 -36.62 -11.24 -7.57
N LEU A 19 -36.66 -11.50 -8.87
CA LEU A 19 -35.76 -10.89 -9.85
C LEU A 19 -35.92 -9.37 -9.89
N THR A 20 -37.15 -8.88 -9.79
CA THR A 20 -37.44 -7.43 -9.80
C THR A 20 -36.78 -6.73 -8.61
N VAL A 21 -36.69 -7.39 -7.45
CA VAL A 21 -36.06 -6.84 -6.26
C VAL A 21 -34.54 -7.07 -6.27
N LEU A 22 -34.13 -8.25 -6.73
CA LEU A 22 -32.73 -8.67 -6.67
C LEU A 22 -31.83 -7.88 -7.63
N VAL A 23 -32.28 -7.61 -8.84
CA VAL A 23 -31.49 -6.92 -9.86
C VAL A 23 -31.07 -5.51 -9.42
N PRO A 24 -31.98 -4.65 -8.91
CA PRO A 24 -31.58 -3.34 -8.40
C PRO A 24 -30.63 -3.42 -7.20
N LEU A 25 -30.83 -4.40 -6.31
CA LEU A 25 -29.95 -4.61 -5.15
C LEU A 25 -28.55 -5.00 -5.58
N LEU A 26 -28.41 -5.90 -6.54
CA LEU A 26 -27.12 -6.30 -7.07
C LEU A 26 -26.40 -5.14 -7.76
N THR A 27 -27.13 -4.32 -8.51
CA THR A 27 -26.57 -3.14 -9.16
C THR A 27 -26.09 -2.11 -8.15
N ALA A 28 -26.87 -1.87 -7.11
CA ALA A 28 -26.50 -0.95 -6.03
C ALA A 28 -25.28 -1.45 -5.28
N PHE A 29 -25.23 -2.75 -4.97
CA PHE A 29 -24.09 -3.37 -4.30
C PHE A 29 -22.83 -3.28 -5.17
N ALA A 30 -22.93 -3.58 -6.46
CA ALA A 30 -21.80 -3.48 -7.38
C ALA A 30 -21.27 -2.03 -7.45
N GLY A 31 -22.17 -1.04 -7.53
CA GLY A 31 -21.80 0.36 -7.53
C GLY A 31 -21.09 0.77 -6.23
N TRP A 32 -21.62 0.31 -5.09
CA TRP A 32 -20.99 0.56 -3.79
C TRP A 32 -19.61 -0.07 -3.69
N ALA A 33 -19.47 -1.34 -4.12
CA ALA A 33 -18.20 -2.04 -4.09
C ALA A 33 -17.15 -1.35 -4.96
N VAL A 34 -17.52 -0.89 -6.15
CA VAL A 34 -16.62 -0.14 -7.03
C VAL A 34 -16.19 1.17 -6.37
N ALA A 35 -17.10 1.88 -5.73
CA ALA A 35 -16.79 3.12 -5.02
C ALA A 35 -15.84 2.88 -3.86
N GLN A 36 -16.01 1.79 -3.11
CA GLN A 36 -15.12 1.43 -2.00
C GLN A 36 -13.71 1.08 -2.50
N VAL A 37 -13.60 0.35 -3.59
CA VAL A 37 -12.29 0.03 -4.19
C VAL A 37 -11.59 1.31 -4.63
N GLY A 38 -12.30 2.25 -5.22
CA GLY A 38 -11.73 3.54 -5.59
C GLY A 38 -11.21 4.33 -4.41
N LYS A 39 -11.96 4.38 -3.30
CA LYS A 39 -11.52 5.02 -2.05
C LYS A 39 -10.31 4.32 -1.45
N SER A 40 -10.30 2.98 -1.46
CA SER A 40 -9.21 2.19 -0.94
C SER A 40 -7.91 2.44 -1.71
N ARG A 41 -7.98 2.51 -3.02
CA ARG A 41 -6.81 2.83 -3.86
C ARG A 41 -6.25 4.22 -3.56
N LYS A 42 -7.13 5.19 -3.36
CA LYS A 42 -6.74 6.56 -3.03
C LYS A 42 -6.04 6.62 -1.67
N ALA A 43 -6.59 5.92 -0.67
CA ALA A 43 -6.01 5.82 0.66
C ALA A 43 -4.65 5.10 0.62
N ASP A 44 -4.55 4.00 -0.12
CA ASP A 44 -3.31 3.24 -0.27
C ASP A 44 -2.22 4.08 -0.94
N LYS A 45 -2.57 4.85 -1.96
CA LYS A 45 -1.64 5.75 -2.62
C LYS A 45 -1.14 6.83 -1.67
N ALA A 46 -2.04 7.44 -0.90
CA ALA A 46 -1.68 8.47 0.08
C ALA A 46 -0.77 7.89 1.17
N LEU A 47 -1.07 6.69 1.65
CA LEU A 47 -0.26 6.00 2.64
C LEU A 47 1.13 5.68 2.08
N THR A 48 1.22 5.17 0.87
CA THR A 48 2.48 4.87 0.20
C THR A 48 3.34 6.12 0.06
N GLU A 49 2.78 7.22 -0.40
CA GLU A 49 3.51 8.48 -0.53
C GLU A 49 3.96 9.02 0.83
N GLY A 50 3.12 8.88 1.86
CA GLY A 50 3.47 9.27 3.22
C GLY A 50 4.62 8.44 3.77
N VAL A 51 4.59 7.14 3.61
CA VAL A 51 5.66 6.24 4.06
C VAL A 51 6.96 6.54 3.31
N LYS A 52 6.90 6.76 2.00
CA LYS A 52 8.07 7.14 1.21
C LYS A 52 8.70 8.43 1.73
N SER A 53 7.88 9.43 2.03
CA SER A 53 8.36 10.70 2.56
C SER A 53 9.04 10.54 3.93
N LEU A 54 8.46 9.72 4.81
CA LEU A 54 9.04 9.43 6.11
C LEU A 54 10.37 8.69 5.98
N LEU A 55 10.43 7.67 5.13
CA LEU A 55 11.66 6.93 4.88
C LEU A 55 12.74 7.82 4.31
N ARG A 56 12.39 8.66 3.35
CA ARG A 56 13.33 9.62 2.77
C ARG A 56 13.89 10.55 3.83
N GLY A 57 13.04 11.09 4.69
CA GLY A 57 13.46 11.96 5.79
C GLY A 57 14.40 11.26 6.75
N GLN A 58 14.10 10.02 7.12
CA GLN A 58 14.95 9.22 8.02
C GLN A 58 16.31 8.91 7.39
N ILE A 59 16.34 8.56 6.11
CA ILE A 59 17.59 8.29 5.40
C ILE A 59 18.46 9.54 5.38
N ILE A 60 17.90 10.68 5.07
CA ILE A 60 18.64 11.94 5.01
C ILE A 60 19.15 12.34 6.38
N ASP A 61 18.29 12.34 7.39
CA ASP A 61 18.66 12.77 8.74
C ASP A 61 19.75 11.87 9.33
N LEU A 62 19.54 10.57 9.28
CA LEU A 62 20.46 9.61 9.86
C LEU A 62 21.76 9.56 9.05
N GLY A 63 21.65 9.59 7.73
CA GLY A 63 22.81 9.58 6.83
C GLY A 63 23.69 10.79 7.04
N LEU A 64 23.12 11.98 7.09
CA LEU A 64 23.88 13.21 7.33
C LEU A 64 24.53 13.23 8.70
N HIS A 65 23.86 12.67 9.71
CA HIS A 65 24.43 12.53 11.05
C HIS A 65 25.72 11.72 11.02
N TYR A 66 25.71 10.57 10.39
CA TYR A 66 26.90 9.72 10.30
C TYR A 66 27.99 10.33 9.41
N ILE A 67 27.60 11.00 8.32
CA ILE A 67 28.56 11.70 7.47
C ILE A 67 29.26 12.80 8.28
N ALA A 68 28.52 13.54 9.08
CA ALA A 68 29.10 14.59 9.95
C ALA A 68 30.04 14.00 10.98
N ASP A 69 29.70 12.84 11.54
CA ASP A 69 30.59 12.13 12.49
C ASP A 69 31.84 11.56 11.83
N GLY A 70 31.81 11.27 10.54
CA GLY A 70 32.90 10.68 9.82
C GLY A 70 33.04 9.17 9.98
N GLU A 71 32.16 8.54 10.73
CA GLU A 71 32.12 7.10 10.95
C GLU A 71 30.71 6.61 11.16
N ILE A 72 30.48 5.32 10.98
CA ILE A 72 29.18 4.71 11.11
C ILE A 72 29.28 3.39 11.86
N PRO A 73 28.45 3.13 12.87
CA PRO A 73 28.43 1.81 13.51
C PRO A 73 27.75 0.79 12.61
N PRO A 74 28.08 -0.53 12.76
CA PRO A 74 27.47 -1.55 11.92
C PRO A 74 25.94 -1.54 11.93
N TYR A 75 25.31 -1.37 13.10
CA TYR A 75 23.85 -1.32 13.18
C TYR A 75 23.28 -0.10 12.47
N GLY A 76 24.00 1.01 12.44
CA GLY A 76 23.59 2.22 11.74
C GLY A 76 23.55 2.01 10.22
N LEU A 77 24.57 1.35 9.68
CA LEU A 77 24.62 1.03 8.26
C LEU A 77 23.51 0.04 7.89
N ASP A 78 23.29 -1.00 8.70
CA ASP A 78 22.21 -1.96 8.47
C ASP A 78 20.85 -1.27 8.49
N THR A 79 20.63 -0.37 9.44
CA THR A 79 19.37 0.39 9.54
C THR A 79 19.14 1.24 8.29
N LEU A 80 20.17 1.96 7.85
CA LEU A 80 20.08 2.77 6.63
C LEU A 80 19.85 1.92 5.39
N GLU A 81 20.53 0.77 5.26
CA GLU A 81 20.31 -0.14 4.14
C GLU A 81 18.88 -0.66 4.10
N ASN A 82 18.31 -1.00 5.26
CA ASN A 82 16.91 -1.44 5.36
C ASN A 82 15.94 -0.33 4.97
N TYR A 83 16.15 0.88 5.44
CA TYR A 83 15.32 2.02 5.07
C TYR A 83 15.40 2.31 3.58
N TYR A 84 16.60 2.26 3.03
CA TYR A 84 16.81 2.55 1.62
C TYR A 84 16.18 1.49 0.73
N THR A 85 16.32 0.22 1.07
CA THR A 85 15.68 -0.89 0.33
C THR A 85 14.16 -0.72 0.32
N ALA A 86 13.56 -0.45 1.48
CA ALA A 86 12.12 -0.23 1.58
C ALA A 86 11.69 0.99 0.77
N TYR A 87 12.47 2.07 0.81
CA TYR A 87 12.18 3.29 0.08
C TYR A 87 12.20 3.06 -1.43
N VAL A 88 13.20 2.36 -1.94
CA VAL A 88 13.31 2.03 -3.37
C VAL A 88 12.19 1.09 -3.80
N ASP A 89 11.84 0.11 -2.97
CA ASP A 89 10.77 -0.85 -3.27
C ASP A 89 9.40 -0.18 -3.35
N LEU A 90 9.18 0.91 -2.62
CA LEU A 90 7.92 1.65 -2.66
C LEU A 90 7.79 2.56 -3.86
N GLY A 91 8.88 2.83 -4.56
CA GLY A 91 8.87 3.70 -5.72
C GLY A 91 10.27 3.96 -6.22
N ASP A 92 10.41 5.00 -7.01
CA ASP A 92 11.70 5.34 -7.58
C ASP A 92 12.59 6.02 -6.53
N GLY A 93 13.79 5.49 -6.35
CA GLY A 93 14.78 6.14 -5.51
C GLY A 93 15.23 7.46 -6.13
N ASP A 94 15.48 8.46 -5.31
CA ASP A 94 15.99 9.74 -5.79
C ASP A 94 17.51 9.82 -5.65
N ARG A 95 18.08 10.76 -6.39
CA ARG A 95 19.52 10.93 -6.45
C ARG A 95 20.10 11.33 -5.09
N SER A 96 19.39 12.16 -4.34
CA SER A 96 19.86 12.66 -3.05
C SER A 96 20.03 11.54 -2.04
N THR A 97 19.05 10.65 -1.91
CA THR A 97 19.15 9.51 -1.00
C THR A 97 20.22 8.53 -1.46
N HIS A 98 20.34 8.31 -2.76
CA HIS A 98 21.36 7.44 -3.32
C HIS A 98 22.77 7.95 -2.97
N ASP A 99 23.02 9.23 -3.16
CA ASP A 99 24.32 9.85 -2.86
C ASP A 99 24.64 9.77 -1.37
N ILE A 100 23.65 10.00 -0.51
CA ILE A 100 23.82 9.88 0.93
C ILE A 100 24.18 8.44 1.31
N MET A 101 23.48 7.46 0.74
CA MET A 101 23.76 6.05 0.99
C MET A 101 25.16 5.67 0.54
N ASP A 102 25.60 6.12 -0.64
CA ASP A 102 26.95 5.86 -1.13
C ASP A 102 28.00 6.45 -0.19
N ARG A 103 27.80 7.65 0.30
CA ARG A 103 28.73 8.27 1.26
C ARG A 103 28.76 7.50 2.57
N CYS A 104 27.63 7.07 3.07
CA CYS A 104 27.57 6.29 4.31
C CYS A 104 28.27 4.95 4.16
N ARG A 105 28.15 4.29 3.01
CA ARG A 105 28.82 3.03 2.73
C ARG A 105 30.35 3.15 2.69
N ARG A 106 30.86 4.34 2.39
CA ARG A 106 32.30 4.62 2.34
C ARG A 106 32.86 5.09 3.67
N LEU A 107 32.02 5.34 4.66
CA LEU A 107 32.49 5.77 5.98
C LEU A 107 33.22 4.64 6.68
N HIS A 108 34.14 5.02 7.54
CA HIS A 108 34.79 4.07 8.42
C HIS A 108 33.76 3.39 9.31
N ILE A 109 33.78 2.06 9.34
CA ILE A 109 32.88 1.29 10.18
C ILE A 109 33.49 1.24 11.56
N ARG A 110 32.79 1.85 12.55
CA ARG A 110 33.22 1.87 13.92
C ARG A 110 33.17 0.46 14.51
N SER A 111 34.24 0.02 15.15
CA SER A 111 34.28 -1.27 15.79
C SER A 111 33.41 -1.26 17.05
N GLY A 112 32.57 -2.29 17.20
CA GLY A 112 31.64 -2.41 18.30
C GLY A 112 30.25 -1.86 17.95
N TRP A 113 29.29 -2.15 18.82
CA TRP A 113 27.89 -1.82 18.62
C TRP A 113 27.44 -0.57 19.41
N GLU A 114 28.36 0.22 19.83
CA GLU A 114 28.10 1.43 20.61
C GLU A 114 27.58 2.61 19.82
#